data_cd66b0c97856a25f66c6d812161f6434
#
_entry.id   cd66b0c97856a25f66c6d812161f6434
#
_cell.length_a   1.000
_cell.length_b   1.000
_cell.length_c   1.000
_cell.angle_alpha   90.00
_cell.angle_beta   90.00
_cell.angle_gamma   90.00
#
_symmetry.space_group_name_H-M   'P 1'
#
loop_
_entity.id
_entity.type
_entity.pdbx_description
1 polymer ?
#
loop_
_entity_poly.entity_id
_entity_poly.type
_entity_poly.pdbx_seq_one_letter_code
_entity_poly.pdbx_strand_id
1 'polypeptide(L)'
;MVETFLASSAKKFYEYLLENNKGVEVIPHRQAEFKNPTLTIHLKQKLFGLENVFLEIDGKDHLIEKEGDVEYVAYDEDNLVLILKFNTPEFYKDSFILKSDLKFLVKNVEQFFISQTIALPTKPPFSPKLTSLLPDLNAEQQRAIMRIFSHPLVYIWGAPGSGKTQRVLFQAIEKLIEADKKIALVAPTNNALEQAIKTLIEKFDEQGIARESILRLGIPTLEFSLKYPELCEKTKKENNLFSANPRERIKTANVLAMTLDGFVARYGGLDVEFDHIFLDECAFAPLPKVCTLCACNAPITLLGDHKQLQPVCEITQSDKQKDNELKIWGYSGIYLEHIFSDRLFEEKLDFQYTKASVLKQTHRYGNNLASILNEHIYQNGLRGKDEESGLYFLDTSKLNTQNIKHNGEKNISPAEVVGVKQVFNSRFDWAVITPFVNQRKILIRNGLPYDKVFTIHGSQGQEFDGIIFSPVILSYYLTDSHNPQALYALNVAISRMRKKLVIVCDYDYWIAQEGQFIQRLLLGSKPYKEE
;
A
#
# COMPACT_ATOMS: atom_id res chain seq x y z
N MET A 1 -29.75 6.68 0.69
CA MET A 1 -29.72 6.18 -0.72
C MET A 1 -28.32 5.65 -1.07
N VAL A 2 -27.25 6.41 -0.85
CA VAL A 2 -25.87 5.97 -1.11
C VAL A 2 -25.47 4.82 -0.18
N GLU A 3 -25.80 4.91 1.09
CA GLU A 3 -25.57 3.86 2.10
C GLU A 3 -26.25 2.54 1.71
N THR A 4 -27.49 2.63 1.25
CA THR A 4 -28.26 1.45 0.83
C THR A 4 -27.58 0.77 -0.37
N PHE A 5 -27.10 1.53 -1.33
CA PHE A 5 -26.34 1.01 -2.48
C PHE A 5 -25.01 0.37 -2.02
N LEU A 6 -24.27 1.01 -1.12
CA LEU A 6 -23.00 0.50 -0.63
C LEU A 6 -23.18 -0.75 0.26
N ALA A 7 -24.21 -0.79 1.10
CA ALA A 7 -24.53 -1.98 1.89
C ALA A 7 -24.94 -3.15 0.97
N SER A 8 -25.80 -2.89 -0.04
CA SER A 8 -26.18 -3.89 -1.05
C SER A 8 -24.96 -4.37 -1.84
N SER A 9 -24.09 -3.47 -2.26
CA SER A 9 -22.84 -3.78 -2.96
C SER A 9 -21.90 -4.67 -2.11
N ALA A 10 -21.76 -4.39 -0.83
CA ALA A 10 -20.95 -5.19 0.08
C ALA A 10 -21.56 -6.60 0.29
N LYS A 11 -22.89 -6.68 0.50
CA LYS A 11 -23.60 -7.94 0.58
C LYS A 11 -23.41 -8.79 -0.68
N LYS A 12 -23.58 -8.18 -1.85
CA LYS A 12 -23.44 -8.86 -3.14
C LYS A 12 -22.01 -9.33 -3.40
N PHE A 13 -21.01 -8.54 -3.01
CA PHE A 13 -19.62 -8.98 -3.11
C PHE A 13 -19.32 -10.14 -2.17
N TYR A 14 -19.86 -10.13 -0.95
CA TYR A 14 -19.78 -11.25 -0.03
C TYR A 14 -20.40 -12.53 -0.63
N GLU A 15 -21.60 -12.43 -1.20
CA GLU A 15 -22.29 -13.55 -1.87
C GLU A 15 -21.47 -14.05 -3.07
N TYR A 16 -20.92 -13.15 -3.90
CA TYR A 16 -20.03 -13.49 -5.01
C TYR A 16 -18.81 -14.28 -4.55
N LEU A 17 -18.18 -13.88 -3.44
CA LEU A 17 -17.03 -14.60 -2.89
C LEU A 17 -17.43 -16.01 -2.43
N LEU A 18 -18.60 -16.17 -1.82
CA LEU A 18 -19.11 -17.49 -1.41
C LEU A 18 -19.38 -18.39 -2.62
N GLU A 19 -20.14 -17.91 -3.58
CA GLU A 19 -20.56 -18.69 -4.77
C GLU A 19 -19.38 -19.14 -5.63
N ASN A 20 -18.32 -18.34 -5.68
CA ASN A 20 -17.12 -18.63 -6.46
C ASN A 20 -15.99 -19.29 -5.65
N ASN A 21 -16.22 -19.68 -4.40
CA ASN A 21 -15.20 -20.21 -3.49
C ASN A 21 -13.94 -19.32 -3.41
N LYS A 22 -14.13 -18.01 -3.34
CA LYS A 22 -13.09 -16.99 -3.26
C LYS A 22 -13.07 -16.31 -1.89
N GLY A 23 -12.06 -15.49 -1.67
CA GLY A 23 -11.92 -14.66 -0.48
C GLY A 23 -11.37 -15.39 0.73
N VAL A 24 -11.06 -16.69 0.65
CA VAL A 24 -10.30 -17.42 1.68
C VAL A 24 -8.99 -17.89 1.08
N GLU A 25 -7.90 -17.51 1.70
CA GLU A 25 -6.57 -17.98 1.35
C GLU A 25 -5.98 -18.77 2.52
N VAL A 26 -5.66 -20.04 2.27
CA VAL A 26 -4.92 -20.83 3.25
C VAL A 26 -3.48 -20.37 3.26
N ILE A 27 -2.97 -20.01 4.43
CA ILE A 27 -1.62 -19.53 4.64
C ILE A 27 -0.73 -20.74 4.94
N PRO A 28 0.13 -21.15 4.00
CA PRO A 28 0.95 -22.34 4.18
C PRO A 28 2.08 -22.09 5.17
N HIS A 29 2.34 -23.05 6.05
CA HIS A 29 3.45 -23.03 6.99
C HIS A 29 4.40 -24.22 6.77
N ARG A 30 5.62 -24.12 7.27
CA ARG A 30 6.65 -25.16 7.22
C ARG A 30 6.61 -26.02 8.46
N GLN A 31 6.47 -25.37 9.61
CA GLN A 31 6.55 -25.97 10.93
C GLN A 31 5.69 -25.15 11.89
N ALA A 32 5.12 -25.82 12.87
CA ALA A 32 4.48 -25.17 14.01
C ALA A 32 4.92 -25.86 15.31
N GLU A 33 5.14 -25.11 16.35
CA GLU A 33 5.53 -25.60 17.67
C GLU A 33 4.66 -24.96 18.75
N PHE A 34 3.98 -25.80 19.52
CA PHE A 34 3.18 -25.34 20.65
C PHE A 34 3.91 -25.58 21.96
N LYS A 35 4.18 -24.49 22.69
CA LYS A 35 4.66 -24.50 24.07
C LYS A 35 3.66 -23.73 24.92
N ASN A 36 2.74 -24.46 25.55
CA ASN A 36 1.64 -23.91 26.31
C ASN A 36 2.02 -22.63 27.11
N PRO A 37 1.37 -21.49 26.89
CA PRO A 37 0.20 -21.27 26.01
C PRO A 37 0.54 -20.72 24.60
N THR A 38 1.78 -20.81 24.16
CA THR A 38 2.29 -20.11 22.96
C THR A 38 2.42 -21.05 21.77
N LEU A 39 1.88 -20.66 20.61
CA LEU A 39 2.06 -21.30 19.32
C LEU A 39 2.99 -20.49 18.43
N THR A 40 4.09 -21.08 18.00
CA THR A 40 5.03 -20.47 17.04
C THR A 40 4.86 -21.15 15.69
N ILE A 41 4.58 -20.37 14.65
CA ILE A 41 4.31 -20.87 13.29
C ILE A 41 5.36 -20.31 12.33
N HIS A 42 6.12 -21.16 11.64
CA HIS A 42 7.03 -20.78 10.57
C HIS A 42 6.31 -20.82 9.22
N LEU A 43 6.01 -19.68 8.66
CA LEU A 43 5.25 -19.52 7.42
C LEU A 43 6.10 -19.82 6.18
N LYS A 44 5.44 -20.09 5.05
CA LYS A 44 6.07 -20.21 3.73
C LYS A 44 5.97 -18.93 2.90
N GLN A 45 5.14 -17.98 3.32
CA GLN A 45 4.90 -16.73 2.65
C GLN A 45 4.66 -15.60 3.64
N LYS A 46 4.87 -14.36 3.19
CA LYS A 46 4.63 -13.15 3.98
C LYS A 46 3.13 -12.91 4.17
N LEU A 47 2.75 -12.43 5.36
CA LEU A 47 1.41 -11.90 5.64
C LEU A 47 1.37 -10.41 5.27
N PHE A 48 0.31 -9.99 4.60
CA PHE A 48 0.12 -8.59 4.19
C PHE A 48 -0.79 -7.80 5.14
N GLY A 49 -1.47 -8.47 6.05
CA GLY A 49 -2.33 -7.91 7.09
C GLY A 49 -2.72 -9.01 8.07
N LEU A 50 -3.17 -8.60 9.24
CA LEU A 50 -3.58 -9.51 10.31
C LEU A 50 -5.05 -9.30 10.73
N GLU A 51 -5.71 -8.28 10.18
CA GLU A 51 -7.08 -7.92 10.56
C GLU A 51 -8.13 -8.96 10.15
N ASN A 52 -7.78 -9.87 9.25
CA ASN A 52 -8.66 -10.94 8.74
C ASN A 52 -7.99 -12.31 8.75
N VAL A 53 -7.03 -12.54 9.64
CA VAL A 53 -6.35 -13.82 9.78
C VAL A 53 -7.00 -14.64 10.89
N PHE A 54 -7.30 -15.90 10.56
CA PHE A 54 -7.98 -16.84 11.44
C PHE A 54 -7.14 -18.10 11.62
N LEU A 55 -7.26 -18.68 12.81
CA LEU A 55 -6.83 -20.03 13.10
C LEU A 55 -8.09 -20.91 13.16
N GLU A 56 -8.23 -21.83 12.20
CA GLU A 56 -9.31 -22.82 12.19
C GLU A 56 -8.87 -24.05 12.97
N ILE A 57 -9.60 -24.42 14.01
CA ILE A 57 -9.37 -25.60 14.85
C ILE A 57 -10.70 -26.35 14.97
N ASP A 58 -10.70 -27.64 14.64
CA ASP A 58 -11.89 -28.51 14.65
C ASP A 58 -13.09 -27.88 13.89
N GLY A 59 -12.80 -27.19 12.76
CA GLY A 59 -13.81 -26.53 11.92
C GLY A 59 -14.40 -25.25 12.52
N LYS A 60 -13.83 -24.72 13.61
CA LYS A 60 -14.17 -23.42 14.18
C LYS A 60 -13.10 -22.38 13.90
N ASP A 61 -13.53 -21.21 13.46
CA ASP A 61 -12.67 -20.09 13.17
C ASP A 61 -12.45 -19.21 14.40
N HIS A 62 -11.18 -19.01 14.76
CA HIS A 62 -10.74 -18.09 15.80
C HIS A 62 -9.99 -16.94 15.14
N LEU A 63 -10.55 -15.73 15.21
CA LEU A 63 -9.88 -14.52 14.73
C LEU A 63 -8.62 -14.28 15.57
N ILE A 64 -7.51 -13.96 14.88
CA ILE A 64 -6.27 -13.58 15.55
C ILE A 64 -6.33 -12.09 15.83
N GLU A 65 -6.40 -11.73 17.11
CA GLU A 65 -6.53 -10.36 17.57
C GLU A 65 -5.70 -10.08 18.83
N LYS A 66 -5.62 -8.83 19.25
CA LYS A 66 -4.82 -8.46 20.44
C LYS A 66 -5.44 -8.93 21.77
N GLU A 67 -6.75 -9.05 21.82
CA GLU A 67 -7.50 -9.48 23.02
C GLU A 67 -8.62 -10.44 22.57
N GLY A 68 -8.33 -11.74 22.42
CA GLY A 68 -9.29 -12.76 21.98
C GLY A 68 -8.90 -14.15 22.50
N ASP A 69 -9.58 -15.20 22.03
CA ASP A 69 -9.24 -16.60 22.35
C ASP A 69 -7.86 -16.97 21.85
N VAL A 70 -7.49 -16.48 20.65
CA VAL A 70 -6.17 -16.57 20.04
C VAL A 70 -5.60 -15.17 19.93
N GLU A 71 -4.65 -14.88 20.79
CA GLU A 71 -4.03 -13.57 20.93
C GLU A 71 -2.80 -13.47 20.03
N TYR A 72 -2.71 -12.40 19.27
CA TYR A 72 -1.49 -12.04 18.53
C TYR A 72 -0.39 -11.61 19.51
N VAL A 73 0.78 -12.20 19.37
CA VAL A 73 1.97 -11.82 20.15
C VAL A 73 2.96 -11.06 19.27
N ALA A 74 3.40 -11.68 18.15
CA ALA A 74 4.36 -11.08 17.25
C ALA A 74 4.30 -11.71 15.85
N TYR A 75 4.72 -10.95 14.84
CA TYR A 75 4.99 -11.46 13.51
C TYR A 75 6.32 -10.91 12.99
N ASP A 76 7.30 -11.79 12.84
CA ASP A 76 8.60 -11.51 12.23
C ASP A 76 8.48 -11.70 10.71
N GLU A 77 8.43 -10.59 9.98
CA GLU A 77 8.28 -10.60 8.53
C GLU A 77 9.52 -11.11 7.80
N ASP A 78 10.71 -10.93 8.36
CA ASP A 78 11.97 -11.32 7.74
C ASP A 78 12.19 -12.82 7.84
N ASN A 79 11.91 -13.39 9.01
CA ASN A 79 12.02 -14.82 9.27
C ASN A 79 10.72 -15.59 9.00
N LEU A 80 9.63 -14.89 8.68
CA LEU A 80 8.29 -15.45 8.45
C LEU A 80 7.77 -16.24 9.65
N VAL A 81 7.93 -15.70 10.86
CA VAL A 81 7.53 -16.36 12.11
C VAL A 81 6.36 -15.63 12.74
N LEU A 82 5.22 -16.30 12.86
CA LEU A 82 4.04 -15.82 13.57
C LEU A 82 3.98 -16.47 14.96
N ILE A 83 3.82 -15.64 15.99
CA ILE A 83 3.70 -16.08 17.39
C ILE A 83 2.33 -15.70 17.89
N LEU A 84 1.60 -16.71 18.35
CA LEU A 84 0.26 -16.59 18.89
C LEU A 84 0.22 -17.13 20.32
N LYS A 85 -0.73 -16.65 21.12
CA LYS A 85 -0.96 -17.12 22.47
C LYS A 85 -2.43 -17.52 22.64
N PHE A 86 -2.67 -18.65 23.23
CA PHE A 86 -3.99 -19.13 23.56
C PHE A 86 -4.38 -18.66 24.97
N ASN A 87 -5.49 -17.97 25.10
CA ASN A 87 -6.04 -17.60 26.40
C ASN A 87 -6.74 -18.80 27.08
N THR A 88 -7.16 -19.78 26.28
CA THR A 88 -7.71 -21.06 26.71
C THR A 88 -6.94 -22.16 26.00
N PRO A 89 -5.80 -22.63 26.57
CA PRO A 89 -4.89 -23.59 25.91
C PRO A 89 -5.52 -24.92 25.52
N GLU A 90 -6.62 -25.32 26.16
CA GLU A 90 -7.37 -26.53 25.87
C GLU A 90 -7.98 -26.54 24.47
N PHE A 91 -8.15 -25.38 23.83
CA PHE A 91 -8.61 -25.30 22.44
C PHE A 91 -7.54 -25.67 21.42
N TYR A 92 -6.26 -25.66 21.79
CA TYR A 92 -5.21 -26.03 20.85
C TYR A 92 -5.29 -27.49 20.41
N LYS A 93 -5.13 -27.72 19.13
CA LYS A 93 -4.95 -29.02 18.50
C LYS A 93 -3.76 -28.98 17.54
N ASP A 94 -3.05 -30.09 17.40
CA ASP A 94 -1.92 -30.19 16.48
C ASP A 94 -2.33 -30.04 15.01
N SER A 95 -3.60 -30.31 14.69
CA SER A 95 -4.18 -30.05 13.38
C SER A 95 -4.95 -28.74 13.39
N PHE A 96 -4.45 -27.75 12.69
CA PHE A 96 -5.10 -26.45 12.48
C PHE A 96 -4.83 -25.94 11.05
N ILE A 97 -5.68 -25.02 10.60
CA ILE A 97 -5.51 -24.28 9.34
C ILE A 97 -5.34 -22.80 9.66
N LEU A 98 -4.24 -22.21 9.22
CA LEU A 98 -4.08 -20.76 9.24
C LEU A 98 -4.61 -20.22 7.90
N LYS A 99 -5.53 -19.24 7.95
CA LYS A 99 -6.15 -18.66 6.77
C LYS A 99 -6.43 -17.17 6.92
N SER A 100 -6.45 -16.45 5.80
CA SER A 100 -7.05 -15.12 5.73
C SER A 100 -8.43 -15.18 5.10
N ASP A 101 -9.37 -14.38 5.59
CA ASP A 101 -10.74 -14.33 5.06
C ASP A 101 -11.16 -12.91 4.70
N LEU A 102 -11.13 -12.60 3.41
CA LEU A 102 -11.58 -11.32 2.86
C LEU A 102 -13.08 -11.08 3.10
N LYS A 103 -13.88 -12.15 3.17
CA LYS A 103 -15.33 -12.06 3.39
C LYS A 103 -15.65 -11.39 4.73
N PHE A 104 -14.81 -11.62 5.75
CA PHE A 104 -14.94 -10.96 7.04
C PHE A 104 -14.84 -9.43 6.91
N LEU A 105 -13.85 -8.93 6.15
CA LEU A 105 -13.69 -7.50 5.91
C LEU A 105 -14.84 -6.91 5.11
N VAL A 106 -15.32 -7.63 4.09
CA VAL A 106 -16.48 -7.20 3.28
C VAL A 106 -17.75 -7.13 4.13
N LYS A 107 -17.93 -8.10 5.05
CA LYS A 107 -19.05 -8.10 5.99
C LYS A 107 -19.03 -6.91 6.95
N ASN A 108 -17.87 -6.51 7.42
CA ASN A 108 -17.71 -5.31 8.24
C ASN A 108 -18.13 -4.05 7.48
N VAL A 109 -17.81 -3.95 6.19
CA VAL A 109 -18.24 -2.82 5.33
C VAL A 109 -19.77 -2.81 5.16
N GLU A 110 -20.41 -3.98 4.96
CA GLU A 110 -21.88 -4.09 4.92
C GLU A 110 -22.51 -3.57 6.22
N GLN A 111 -22.05 -4.05 7.37
CA GLN A 111 -22.57 -3.66 8.68
C GLN A 111 -22.36 -2.17 8.97
N PHE A 112 -21.23 -1.62 8.52
CA PHE A 112 -20.95 -0.19 8.63
C PHE A 112 -22.04 0.63 7.94
N PHE A 113 -22.36 0.34 6.67
CA PHE A 113 -23.37 1.10 5.91
C PHE A 113 -24.83 0.81 6.32
N ILE A 114 -25.09 -0.28 7.04
CA ILE A 114 -26.39 -0.51 7.68
C ILE A 114 -26.57 0.40 8.91
N SER A 115 -25.48 0.69 9.62
CA SER A 115 -25.51 1.40 10.90
C SER A 115 -25.14 2.89 10.82
N GLN A 116 -24.44 3.32 9.75
CA GLN A 116 -23.92 4.67 9.61
C GLN A 116 -24.50 5.39 8.39
N THR A 117 -24.76 6.68 8.56
CA THR A 117 -25.09 7.59 7.46
C THR A 117 -23.84 8.28 6.96
N ILE A 118 -23.72 8.47 5.66
CA ILE A 118 -22.59 9.14 5.04
C ILE A 118 -23.02 10.30 4.15
N ALA A 119 -22.19 11.33 4.12
CA ALA A 119 -22.34 12.47 3.19
C ALA A 119 -20.97 13.01 2.83
N LEU A 120 -20.86 13.72 1.70
CA LEU A 120 -19.64 14.49 1.42
C LEU A 120 -19.36 15.44 2.58
N PRO A 121 -18.08 15.57 3.01
CA PRO A 121 -17.73 16.42 4.13
C PRO A 121 -18.04 17.90 3.80
N THR A 122 -18.84 18.55 4.63
CA THR A 122 -19.22 19.95 4.49
C THR A 122 -18.63 20.84 5.56
N LYS A 123 -18.11 20.24 6.65
CA LYS A 123 -17.43 20.97 7.72
C LYS A 123 -16.22 21.72 7.16
N PRO A 124 -16.11 23.02 7.33
CA PRO A 124 -14.94 23.76 6.87
C PRO A 124 -13.69 23.27 7.63
N PRO A 125 -12.55 23.13 6.94
CA PRO A 125 -11.31 22.77 7.62
C PRO A 125 -10.86 23.86 8.58
N PHE A 126 -10.05 23.46 9.57
CA PHE A 126 -9.33 24.40 10.42
C PHE A 126 -8.45 25.32 9.55
N SER A 127 -8.42 26.62 9.89
CA SER A 127 -7.63 27.60 9.14
C SER A 127 -6.44 28.10 9.98
N PRO A 128 -5.25 27.48 9.87
CA PRO A 128 -4.07 27.91 10.60
C PRO A 128 -3.47 29.20 10.01
N LYS A 129 -2.68 29.89 10.82
CA LYS A 129 -1.79 30.93 10.31
C LYS A 129 -0.62 30.27 9.57
N LEU A 130 -0.62 30.32 8.24
CA LEU A 130 0.40 29.69 7.39
C LEU A 130 1.67 30.56 7.23
N THR A 131 2.07 31.29 8.27
CA THR A 131 3.24 32.19 8.23
C THR A 131 4.58 31.47 8.43
N SER A 132 4.57 30.24 8.89
CA SER A 132 5.76 29.43 9.20
C SER A 132 5.71 28.07 8.49
N LEU A 133 5.57 28.06 7.16
CA LEU A 133 5.74 26.85 6.37
C LEU A 133 7.23 26.51 6.23
N LEU A 134 7.56 25.23 5.99
CA LEU A 134 8.92 24.79 5.70
C LEU A 134 9.51 25.65 4.55
N PRO A 135 10.74 26.17 4.71
CA PRO A 135 11.30 27.12 3.73
C PRO A 135 11.61 26.51 2.36
N ASP A 136 11.73 25.19 2.30
CA ASP A 136 12.08 24.43 1.09
C ASP A 136 10.85 23.86 0.35
N LEU A 137 9.63 24.28 0.71
CA LEU A 137 8.41 23.92 -0.01
C LEU A 137 8.35 24.66 -1.35
N ASN A 138 8.17 23.89 -2.43
CA ASN A 138 7.91 24.51 -3.74
C ASN A 138 6.47 25.06 -3.83
N ALA A 139 6.21 25.88 -4.86
CA ALA A 139 4.93 26.55 -5.04
C ALA A 139 3.74 25.58 -5.19
N GLU A 140 3.96 24.37 -5.71
CA GLU A 140 2.93 23.34 -5.87
C GLU A 140 2.56 22.73 -4.51
N GLN A 141 3.57 22.45 -3.67
CA GLN A 141 3.39 21.94 -2.30
C GLN A 141 2.72 22.98 -1.40
N GLN A 142 3.14 24.25 -1.49
CA GLN A 142 2.48 25.35 -0.75
C GLN A 142 1.00 25.48 -1.12
N ARG A 143 0.68 25.45 -2.41
CA ARG A 143 -0.72 25.48 -2.89
C ARG A 143 -1.52 24.27 -2.42
N ALA A 144 -0.91 23.08 -2.37
CA ALA A 144 -1.54 21.88 -1.86
C ALA A 144 -1.92 22.03 -0.38
N ILE A 145 -1.01 22.52 0.45
CA ILE A 145 -1.25 22.80 1.87
C ILE A 145 -2.35 23.84 2.06
N MET A 146 -2.33 24.94 1.31
CA MET A 146 -3.39 25.95 1.36
C MET A 146 -4.76 25.34 1.02
N ARG A 147 -4.84 24.43 0.06
CA ARG A 147 -6.11 23.75 -0.29
C ARG A 147 -6.60 22.83 0.82
N ILE A 148 -5.72 22.10 1.50
CA ILE A 148 -6.07 21.27 2.66
C ILE A 148 -6.80 22.09 3.72
N PHE A 149 -6.37 23.33 3.95
CA PHE A 149 -6.94 24.21 4.96
C PHE A 149 -8.05 25.16 4.46
N SER A 150 -8.47 25.01 3.20
CA SER A 150 -9.51 25.86 2.62
C SER A 150 -10.69 25.09 2.01
N HIS A 151 -10.58 23.78 1.85
CA HIS A 151 -11.64 22.97 1.23
C HIS A 151 -11.90 21.68 2.02
N PRO A 152 -13.16 21.27 2.17
CA PRO A 152 -13.52 20.09 2.97
C PRO A 152 -13.14 18.75 2.31
N LEU A 153 -12.97 18.72 0.98
CA LEU A 153 -12.51 17.53 0.26
C LEU A 153 -11.41 17.91 -0.73
N VAL A 154 -10.22 17.35 -0.52
CA VAL A 154 -9.02 17.67 -1.31
C VAL A 154 -8.37 16.39 -1.82
N TYR A 155 -7.88 16.41 -3.06
CA TYR A 155 -7.05 15.37 -3.64
C TYR A 155 -5.67 15.89 -3.99
N ILE A 156 -4.63 15.32 -3.40
CA ILE A 156 -3.22 15.64 -3.68
C ILE A 156 -2.63 14.53 -4.56
N TRP A 157 -2.54 14.84 -5.85
CA TRP A 157 -1.93 13.93 -6.82
C TRP A 157 -0.45 14.25 -7.00
N GLY A 158 0.39 13.23 -6.93
CA GLY A 158 1.82 13.38 -7.25
C GLY A 158 2.48 12.05 -7.51
N ALA A 159 3.44 12.04 -8.41
CA ALA A 159 4.29 10.90 -8.68
C ALA A 159 5.08 10.48 -7.43
N PRO A 160 5.66 9.26 -7.40
CA PRO A 160 6.59 8.84 -6.35
C PRO A 160 7.71 9.87 -6.14
N GLY A 161 8.01 10.19 -4.88
CA GLY A 161 9.05 11.15 -4.52
C GLY A 161 8.67 12.63 -4.72
N SER A 162 7.39 12.95 -4.99
CA SER A 162 6.93 14.35 -5.11
C SER A 162 6.75 15.07 -3.77
N GLY A 163 6.95 14.38 -2.65
CA GLY A 163 6.84 14.96 -1.31
C GLY A 163 5.41 14.99 -0.75
N LYS A 164 4.49 14.16 -1.26
CA LYS A 164 3.13 14.05 -0.72
C LYS A 164 3.15 13.84 0.80
N THR A 165 3.80 12.79 1.26
CA THR A 165 3.83 12.39 2.67
C THR A 165 4.87 13.19 3.45
N GLN A 166 6.11 13.26 2.94
CA GLN A 166 7.25 13.84 3.63
C GLN A 166 7.18 15.37 3.81
N ARG A 167 6.43 16.07 2.94
CA ARG A 167 6.35 17.54 2.94
C ARG A 167 4.92 18.03 3.14
N VAL A 168 3.98 17.63 2.27
CA VAL A 168 2.61 18.16 2.31
C VAL A 168 1.83 17.60 3.49
N LEU A 169 1.78 16.28 3.66
CA LEU A 169 1.09 15.64 4.79
C LEU A 169 1.72 16.03 6.13
N PHE A 170 3.07 15.96 6.23
CA PHE A 170 3.78 16.34 7.45
C PHE A 170 3.42 17.76 7.86
N GLN A 171 3.56 18.76 6.95
CA GLN A 171 3.30 20.14 7.25
C GLN A 171 1.83 20.40 7.66
N ALA A 172 0.88 19.69 7.03
CA ALA A 172 -0.52 19.79 7.40
C ALA A 172 -0.77 19.21 8.81
N ILE A 173 -0.20 18.05 9.11
CA ILE A 173 -0.30 17.41 10.45
C ILE A 173 0.36 18.28 11.51
N GLU A 174 1.55 18.82 11.27
CA GLU A 174 2.23 19.73 12.19
C GLU A 174 1.33 20.91 12.59
N LYS A 175 0.74 21.60 11.61
CA LYS A 175 -0.16 22.74 11.88
C LYS A 175 -1.44 22.36 12.62
N LEU A 176 -1.92 21.16 12.44
CA LEU A 176 -3.07 20.63 13.18
C LEU A 176 -2.69 20.25 14.62
N ILE A 177 -1.51 19.66 14.84
CA ILE A 177 -0.98 19.36 16.19
C ILE A 177 -0.71 20.66 16.97
N GLU A 178 -0.10 21.68 16.36
CA GLU A 178 0.11 23.00 16.97
C GLU A 178 -1.21 23.62 17.49
N ALA A 179 -2.33 23.27 16.86
CA ALA A 179 -3.66 23.74 17.22
C ALA A 179 -4.45 22.74 18.08
N ASP A 180 -3.80 21.72 18.60
CA ASP A 180 -4.39 20.64 19.40
C ASP A 180 -5.60 19.96 18.72
N LYS A 181 -5.49 19.73 17.39
CA LYS A 181 -6.54 19.11 16.59
C LYS A 181 -6.44 17.59 16.57
N LYS A 182 -7.59 16.93 16.43
CA LYS A 182 -7.72 15.48 16.35
C LYS A 182 -7.74 15.00 14.91
N ILE A 183 -6.83 14.11 14.56
CA ILE A 183 -6.52 13.71 13.18
C ILE A 183 -6.68 12.20 13.05
N ALA A 184 -7.35 11.73 12.00
CA ALA A 184 -7.23 10.37 11.54
C ALA A 184 -6.21 10.30 10.39
N LEU A 185 -5.16 9.48 10.54
CA LEU A 185 -4.26 9.09 9.48
C LEU A 185 -4.59 7.66 9.05
N VAL A 186 -5.07 7.51 7.84
CA VAL A 186 -5.57 6.23 7.33
C VAL A 186 -4.77 5.82 6.10
N ALA A 187 -4.52 4.53 5.94
CA ALA A 187 -3.93 3.96 4.73
C ALA A 187 -4.56 2.59 4.41
N PRO A 188 -4.52 2.13 3.16
CA PRO A 188 -5.15 0.86 2.79
C PRO A 188 -4.44 -0.38 3.33
N THR A 189 -3.16 -0.28 3.68
CA THR A 189 -2.35 -1.42 4.16
C THR A 189 -1.47 -1.03 5.35
N ASN A 190 -1.06 -2.01 6.15
CA ASN A 190 -0.11 -1.80 7.26
C ASN A 190 1.21 -1.21 6.77
N ASN A 191 1.77 -1.73 5.67
CA ASN A 191 3.04 -1.23 5.14
C ASN A 191 2.94 0.25 4.72
N ALA A 192 1.87 0.66 4.05
CA ALA A 192 1.66 2.05 3.65
C ALA A 192 1.51 2.95 4.88
N LEU A 193 0.72 2.53 5.86
CA LEU A 193 0.51 3.25 7.11
C LEU A 193 1.80 3.43 7.90
N GLU A 194 2.54 2.35 8.13
CA GLU A 194 3.79 2.38 8.89
C GLU A 194 4.88 3.17 8.18
N GLN A 195 4.94 3.11 6.85
CA GLN A 195 5.84 3.95 6.07
C GLN A 195 5.51 5.45 6.22
N ALA A 196 4.21 5.80 6.19
CA ALA A 196 3.78 7.17 6.44
C ALA A 196 4.16 7.62 7.87
N ILE A 197 3.92 6.78 8.88
CA ILE A 197 4.28 7.09 10.28
C ILE A 197 5.82 7.22 10.43
N LYS A 198 6.62 6.30 9.88
CA LYS A 198 8.10 6.37 9.90
C LYS A 198 8.58 7.71 9.33
N THR A 199 8.01 8.13 8.19
CA THR A 199 8.32 9.42 7.56
C THR A 199 7.93 10.62 8.44
N LEU A 200 6.79 10.56 9.13
CA LEU A 200 6.36 11.62 10.05
C LEU A 200 7.27 11.68 11.28
N ILE A 201 7.66 10.54 11.87
CA ILE A 201 8.55 10.47 13.04
C ILE A 201 9.90 11.12 12.74
N GLU A 202 10.51 10.81 11.58
CA GLU A 202 11.77 11.43 11.17
C GLU A 202 11.66 12.96 11.17
N LYS A 203 10.53 13.51 10.69
CA LYS A 203 10.27 14.94 10.68
C LYS A 203 9.92 15.50 12.05
N PHE A 204 9.21 14.74 12.87
CA PHE A 204 8.89 15.13 14.25
C PHE A 204 10.17 15.28 15.08
N ASP A 205 11.10 14.32 14.95
CA ASP A 205 12.41 14.38 15.60
C ASP A 205 13.22 15.61 15.17
N GLU A 206 13.21 15.95 13.86
CA GLU A 206 13.89 17.14 13.34
C GLU A 206 13.29 18.46 13.89
N GLN A 207 11.98 18.48 14.15
CA GLN A 207 11.24 19.70 14.59
C GLN A 207 10.95 19.72 16.09
N GLY A 208 11.36 18.70 16.84
CA GLY A 208 11.11 18.60 18.29
C GLY A 208 9.65 18.36 18.66
N ILE A 209 8.86 17.76 17.77
CA ILE A 209 7.48 17.37 18.04
C ILE A 209 7.48 16.04 18.78
N ALA A 210 6.68 15.93 19.84
CA ALA A 210 6.60 14.71 20.63
C ALA A 210 6.01 13.54 19.82
N ARG A 211 6.70 12.41 19.77
CA ARG A 211 6.27 11.20 19.04
C ARG A 211 4.95 10.66 19.57
N GLU A 212 4.68 10.84 20.86
CA GLU A 212 3.44 10.44 21.55
C GLU A 212 2.19 11.15 21.00
N SER A 213 2.35 12.21 20.21
CA SER A 213 1.27 12.83 19.45
C SER A 213 0.65 11.85 18.43
N ILE A 214 1.34 10.76 18.08
CA ILE A 214 0.83 9.69 17.22
C ILE A 214 0.52 8.46 18.05
N LEU A 215 -0.64 7.84 17.78
CA LEU A 215 -1.01 6.51 18.27
C LEU A 215 -1.39 5.61 17.09
N ARG A 216 -0.65 4.51 16.90
CA ARG A 216 -0.91 3.46 15.93
C ARG A 216 -1.91 2.46 16.52
N LEU A 217 -3.14 2.45 15.98
CA LEU A 217 -4.21 1.53 16.38
C LEU A 217 -4.19 0.24 15.53
N GLY A 218 -4.55 -0.88 16.13
CA GLY A 218 -4.57 -2.21 15.50
C GLY A 218 -3.22 -2.93 15.62
N ILE A 219 -2.99 -3.94 14.79
CA ILE A 219 -1.82 -4.83 14.86
C ILE A 219 -0.70 -4.27 13.97
N PRO A 220 0.40 -3.76 14.55
CA PRO A 220 1.58 -3.33 13.78
C PRO A 220 2.41 -4.53 13.30
N THR A 221 3.34 -4.29 12.38
CA THR A 221 4.41 -5.26 12.10
C THR A 221 5.33 -5.40 13.31
N LEU A 222 6.03 -6.54 13.40
CA LEU A 222 6.98 -6.76 14.51
C LEU A 222 8.10 -5.73 14.47
N GLU A 223 8.67 -5.47 13.29
CA GLU A 223 9.72 -4.44 13.13
C GLU A 223 9.25 -3.09 13.68
N PHE A 224 8.05 -2.67 13.32
CA PHE A 224 7.50 -1.41 13.77
C PHE A 224 7.27 -1.40 15.28
N SER A 225 6.70 -2.47 15.86
CA SER A 225 6.42 -2.56 17.29
C SER A 225 7.69 -2.61 18.15
N LEU A 226 8.76 -3.22 17.66
CA LEU A 226 10.05 -3.25 18.34
C LEU A 226 10.78 -1.90 18.27
N LYS A 227 10.68 -1.21 17.13
CA LYS A 227 11.36 0.07 16.91
C LYS A 227 10.64 1.26 17.54
N TYR A 228 9.31 1.23 17.59
CA TYR A 228 8.44 2.32 18.04
C TYR A 228 7.34 1.82 18.99
N PRO A 229 7.70 1.13 20.10
CA PRO A 229 6.73 0.56 21.03
C PRO A 229 5.83 1.62 21.70
N GLU A 230 6.36 2.84 21.86
CA GLU A 230 5.65 3.99 22.42
C GLU A 230 4.47 4.47 21.56
N LEU A 231 4.50 4.19 20.25
CA LEU A 231 3.44 4.58 19.32
C LEU A 231 2.34 3.52 19.18
N CYS A 232 2.58 2.30 19.66
CA CYS A 232 1.65 1.20 19.49
C CYS A 232 0.57 1.21 20.60
N GLU A 233 -0.66 0.86 20.20
CA GLU A 233 -1.72 0.60 21.13
C GLU A 233 -1.35 -0.56 22.07
N LYS A 234 -1.41 -0.32 23.39
CA LYS A 234 -1.15 -1.34 24.41
C LYS A 234 -2.43 -2.09 24.76
N THR A 235 -2.31 -3.39 25.03
CA THR A 235 -3.40 -4.19 25.55
C THR A 235 -3.64 -3.87 27.03
N LYS A 236 -4.83 -4.20 27.56
CA LYS A 236 -5.12 -4.04 29.00
C LYS A 236 -4.18 -4.84 29.90
N LYS A 237 -3.66 -5.98 29.40
CA LYS A 237 -2.72 -6.85 30.13
C LYS A 237 -1.30 -6.28 30.21
N GLU A 238 -0.90 -5.44 29.26
CA GLU A 238 0.41 -4.78 29.21
C GLU A 238 0.46 -3.52 30.09
N ASN A 239 -0.69 -3.07 30.59
CA ASN A 239 -0.77 -1.91 31.49
C ASN A 239 -0.26 -2.29 32.88
N ASN A 240 0.97 -1.92 33.18
CA ASN A 240 1.42 -1.82 34.56
C ASN A 240 0.68 -0.66 35.26
N LEU A 241 0.59 -0.70 36.60
CA LEU A 241 -0.05 0.31 37.47
C LEU A 241 0.35 1.78 37.17
N PHE A 242 1.37 2.01 36.36
CA PHE A 242 1.92 3.34 35.99
C PHE A 242 1.76 3.69 34.51
N SER A 243 1.11 2.85 33.67
CA SER A 243 0.89 3.16 32.24
C SER A 243 -0.50 3.77 32.04
N ALA A 244 -0.56 4.82 31.18
CA ALA A 244 -1.83 5.45 30.82
C ALA A 244 -2.81 4.42 30.23
N ASN A 245 -4.08 4.50 30.66
CA ASN A 245 -5.15 3.65 30.15
C ASN A 245 -5.20 3.73 28.60
N PRO A 246 -5.30 2.63 27.84
CA PRO A 246 -5.41 2.66 26.39
C PRO A 246 -6.46 3.63 25.84
N ARG A 247 -7.61 3.73 26.51
CA ARG A 247 -8.66 4.71 26.18
C ARG A 247 -8.23 6.15 26.39
N GLU A 248 -7.37 6.40 27.37
CA GLU A 248 -6.83 7.73 27.65
C GLU A 248 -5.85 8.16 26.54
N ARG A 249 -5.00 7.25 26.06
CA ARG A 249 -4.13 7.50 24.93
C ARG A 249 -4.87 7.81 23.62
N ILE A 250 -5.99 7.14 23.36
CA ILE A 250 -6.86 7.47 22.22
C ILE A 250 -7.37 8.91 22.32
N LYS A 251 -7.66 9.39 23.53
CA LYS A 251 -8.14 10.77 23.75
C LYS A 251 -7.02 11.80 23.67
N THR A 252 -5.82 11.49 24.15
CA THR A 252 -4.71 12.44 24.25
C THR A 252 -3.86 12.55 22.98
N ALA A 253 -3.66 11.46 22.23
CA ALA A 253 -2.91 11.52 20.97
C ALA A 253 -3.62 12.38 19.92
N ASN A 254 -2.92 13.29 19.27
CA ASN A 254 -3.47 14.13 18.20
C ASN A 254 -3.77 13.33 16.93
N VAL A 255 -2.87 12.40 16.57
CA VAL A 255 -2.98 11.57 15.35
C VAL A 255 -3.32 10.14 15.73
N LEU A 256 -4.50 9.66 15.35
CA LEU A 256 -4.86 8.26 15.39
C LEU A 256 -4.59 7.64 14.02
N ALA A 257 -3.59 6.77 13.96
CA ALA A 257 -3.15 6.14 12.73
C ALA A 257 -3.65 4.70 12.65
N MET A 258 -4.35 4.32 11.59
CA MET A 258 -4.93 2.99 11.42
C MET A 258 -5.09 2.61 9.95
N THR A 259 -5.21 1.32 9.68
CA THR A 259 -5.60 0.85 8.34
C THR A 259 -7.05 1.22 8.05
N LEU A 260 -7.42 1.24 6.77
CA LEU A 260 -8.81 1.50 6.37
C LEU A 260 -9.77 0.42 6.90
N ASP A 261 -9.36 -0.85 6.90
CA ASP A 261 -10.13 -1.93 7.52
C ASP A 261 -10.21 -1.79 9.05
N GLY A 262 -9.12 -1.35 9.69
CA GLY A 262 -9.11 -1.00 11.11
C GLY A 262 -10.04 0.16 11.45
N PHE A 263 -10.15 1.16 10.58
CA PHE A 263 -11.12 2.26 10.72
C PHE A 263 -12.56 1.73 10.67
N VAL A 264 -12.90 0.93 9.66
CA VAL A 264 -14.24 0.34 9.51
C VAL A 264 -14.63 -0.47 10.75
N ALA A 265 -13.73 -1.34 11.22
CA ALA A 265 -14.01 -2.22 12.36
C ALA A 265 -14.15 -1.47 13.69
N ARG A 266 -13.48 -0.34 13.86
CA ARG A 266 -13.38 0.37 15.15
C ARG A 266 -14.25 1.61 15.26
N TYR A 267 -14.76 2.13 14.14
CA TYR A 267 -15.44 3.43 14.07
C TYR A 267 -16.49 3.63 15.18
N GLY A 268 -17.39 2.67 15.36
CA GLY A 268 -18.45 2.74 16.38
C GLY A 268 -17.97 2.73 17.85
N GLY A 269 -16.70 2.34 18.09
CA GLY A 269 -16.12 2.24 19.44
C GLY A 269 -15.03 3.27 19.75
N LEU A 270 -14.63 4.09 18.78
CA LEU A 270 -13.54 5.06 18.97
C LEU A 270 -13.93 6.22 19.89
N ASP A 271 -15.20 6.63 19.92
CA ASP A 271 -15.72 7.76 20.73
C ASP A 271 -14.83 9.02 20.59
N VAL A 272 -14.48 9.36 19.33
CA VAL A 272 -13.60 10.48 18.98
C VAL A 272 -14.18 11.23 17.80
N GLU A 273 -14.28 12.56 17.91
CA GLU A 273 -14.55 13.43 16.78
C GLU A 273 -13.24 13.87 16.12
N PHE A 274 -13.13 13.64 14.81
CA PHE A 274 -11.97 14.07 14.05
C PHE A 274 -12.17 15.49 13.51
N ASP A 275 -11.10 16.29 13.59
CA ASP A 275 -11.03 17.62 12.95
C ASP A 275 -10.56 17.52 11.51
N HIS A 276 -9.82 16.47 11.15
CA HIS A 276 -9.34 16.19 9.79
C HIS A 276 -9.03 14.72 9.58
N ILE A 277 -9.26 14.21 8.38
CA ILE A 277 -8.91 12.85 7.97
C ILE A 277 -7.94 12.92 6.80
N PHE A 278 -6.82 12.24 6.90
CA PHE A 278 -5.88 12.02 5.81
C PHE A 278 -5.93 10.54 5.40
N LEU A 279 -6.14 10.30 4.10
CA LEU A 279 -6.00 8.98 3.50
C LEU A 279 -4.78 8.98 2.58
N ASP A 280 -3.71 8.33 2.99
CA ASP A 280 -2.53 8.13 2.13
C ASP A 280 -2.73 6.88 1.26
N GLU A 281 -2.09 6.82 0.10
CA GLU A 281 -2.23 5.78 -0.92
C GLU A 281 -3.70 5.55 -1.36
N CYS A 282 -4.50 6.61 -1.43
CA CYS A 282 -5.93 6.55 -1.75
C CYS A 282 -6.25 5.89 -3.09
N ALA A 283 -5.31 5.90 -4.04
CA ALA A 283 -5.48 5.29 -5.35
C ALA A 283 -5.57 3.75 -5.28
N PHE A 284 -4.90 3.14 -4.30
CA PHE A 284 -4.94 1.70 -4.06
C PHE A 284 -6.11 1.25 -3.17
N ALA A 285 -6.79 2.20 -2.53
CA ALA A 285 -7.90 1.92 -1.63
C ALA A 285 -9.21 1.68 -2.41
N PRO A 286 -9.98 0.59 -2.17
CA PRO A 286 -11.28 0.35 -2.79
C PRO A 286 -12.29 1.43 -2.39
N LEU A 287 -13.01 1.98 -3.37
CA LEU A 287 -13.96 3.06 -3.17
C LEU A 287 -15.01 2.78 -2.06
N PRO A 288 -15.65 1.60 -1.98
CA PRO A 288 -16.62 1.34 -0.90
C PRO A 288 -16.02 1.51 0.50
N LYS A 289 -14.77 1.09 0.71
CA LYS A 289 -14.10 1.28 1.99
C LYS A 289 -13.78 2.77 2.26
N VAL A 290 -13.35 3.52 1.23
CA VAL A 290 -13.04 4.96 1.38
C VAL A 290 -14.29 5.77 1.72
N CYS A 291 -15.46 5.38 1.20
CA CYS A 291 -16.74 6.02 1.52
C CYS A 291 -17.07 6.00 3.02
N THR A 292 -16.54 5.04 3.79
CA THR A 292 -16.76 4.99 5.25
C THR A 292 -16.21 6.20 5.98
N LEU A 293 -15.16 6.83 5.47
CA LEU A 293 -14.58 8.05 6.05
C LEU A 293 -15.57 9.22 6.07
N CYS A 294 -16.54 9.22 5.18
CA CYS A 294 -17.58 10.24 5.09
C CYS A 294 -18.59 10.23 6.27
N ALA A 295 -18.57 9.18 7.11
CA ALA A 295 -19.39 9.13 8.30
C ALA A 295 -18.95 10.14 9.39
N CYS A 296 -17.68 10.58 9.35
CA CYS A 296 -17.14 11.51 10.36
C CYS A 296 -17.58 12.97 10.15
N ASN A 297 -18.10 13.35 8.99
CA ASN A 297 -18.33 14.74 8.60
C ASN A 297 -17.14 15.69 8.90
N ALA A 298 -15.92 15.15 8.85
CA ALA A 298 -14.67 15.88 8.97
C ALA A 298 -14.10 16.16 7.58
N PRO A 299 -13.31 17.23 7.37
CA PRO A 299 -12.58 17.45 6.14
C PRO A 299 -11.69 16.24 5.81
N ILE A 300 -11.66 15.85 4.53
CA ILE A 300 -10.91 14.70 4.04
C ILE A 300 -9.87 15.15 3.04
N THR A 301 -8.63 14.75 3.25
CA THR A 301 -7.54 14.89 2.27
C THR A 301 -7.12 13.51 1.78
N LEU A 302 -7.31 13.28 0.49
CA LEU A 302 -6.86 12.10 -0.24
C LEU A 302 -5.46 12.38 -0.80
N LEU A 303 -4.46 11.53 -0.47
CA LEU A 303 -3.13 11.61 -1.06
C LEU A 303 -2.87 10.33 -1.85
N GLY A 304 -2.33 10.46 -3.05
CA GLY A 304 -2.03 9.26 -3.86
C GLY A 304 -1.60 9.56 -5.28
N ASP A 305 -1.52 8.49 -6.06
CA ASP A 305 -1.16 8.54 -7.46
C ASP A 305 -2.02 7.56 -8.27
N HIS A 306 -3.01 8.09 -8.98
CA HIS A 306 -3.93 7.28 -9.79
C HIS A 306 -3.27 6.69 -11.07
N LYS A 307 -2.01 7.00 -11.31
CA LYS A 307 -1.18 6.38 -12.36
C LYS A 307 -0.31 5.24 -11.83
N GLN A 308 -0.58 4.79 -10.59
CA GLN A 308 -0.01 3.59 -9.98
C GLN A 308 -1.05 2.49 -9.81
N LEU A 309 -0.71 1.43 -9.05
CA LEU A 309 -1.60 0.28 -8.84
C LEU A 309 -2.98 0.72 -8.35
N GLN A 310 -3.98 0.13 -8.96
CA GLN A 310 -5.40 0.28 -8.59
C GLN A 310 -5.80 -0.80 -7.58
N PRO A 311 -6.97 -0.70 -6.94
CA PRO A 311 -7.44 -1.69 -5.98
C PRO A 311 -7.46 -3.09 -6.57
N VAL A 312 -6.91 -4.05 -5.84
CA VAL A 312 -7.03 -5.47 -6.19
C VAL A 312 -8.44 -5.93 -5.83
N CYS A 313 -9.12 -6.57 -6.78
CA CYS A 313 -10.47 -7.05 -6.60
C CYS A 313 -10.60 -8.48 -7.15
N GLU A 314 -11.13 -9.39 -6.32
CA GLU A 314 -11.39 -10.80 -6.63
C GLU A 314 -12.46 -11.02 -7.72
N ILE A 315 -13.20 -9.99 -8.11
CA ILE A 315 -14.26 -10.03 -9.10
C ILE A 315 -13.65 -10.03 -10.51
N THR A 316 -14.10 -10.93 -11.37
CA THR A 316 -13.62 -10.98 -12.77
C THR A 316 -14.06 -9.74 -13.54
N GLN A 317 -13.33 -9.38 -14.60
CA GLN A 317 -13.70 -8.24 -15.44
C GLN A 317 -15.08 -8.41 -16.11
N SER A 318 -15.40 -9.65 -16.51
CA SER A 318 -16.72 -9.95 -17.10
C SER A 318 -17.87 -9.73 -16.13
N ASP A 319 -17.68 -10.04 -14.84
CA ASP A 319 -18.72 -9.89 -13.83
C ASP A 319 -18.86 -8.42 -13.40
N LYS A 320 -17.75 -7.69 -13.31
CA LYS A 320 -17.77 -6.22 -13.10
C LYS A 320 -18.55 -5.48 -14.19
N GLN A 321 -18.45 -5.93 -15.44
CA GLN A 321 -19.17 -5.27 -16.55
C GLN A 321 -20.69 -5.49 -16.50
N LYS A 322 -21.15 -6.57 -15.89
CA LYS A 322 -22.58 -6.92 -15.82
C LYS A 322 -23.29 -6.30 -14.62
N ASP A 323 -22.56 -5.87 -13.60
CA ASP A 323 -23.12 -5.53 -12.31
C ASP A 323 -22.41 -4.32 -11.66
N ASN A 324 -23.14 -3.24 -11.51
CA ASN A 324 -22.64 -2.00 -10.92
C ASN A 324 -22.27 -2.14 -9.43
N GLU A 325 -22.97 -2.98 -8.67
CA GLU A 325 -22.68 -3.22 -7.24
C GLU A 325 -21.37 -4.00 -7.06
N LEU A 326 -21.05 -4.87 -8.01
CA LEU A 326 -19.74 -5.54 -8.06
C LEU A 326 -18.65 -4.66 -8.66
N LYS A 327 -18.99 -3.87 -9.68
CA LYS A 327 -18.05 -2.99 -10.39
C LYS A 327 -17.34 -1.99 -9.47
N ILE A 328 -18.08 -1.44 -8.50
CA ILE A 328 -17.56 -0.39 -7.60
C ILE A 328 -16.35 -0.85 -6.75
N TRP A 329 -16.20 -2.14 -6.47
CA TRP A 329 -15.06 -2.68 -5.72
C TRP A 329 -13.73 -2.62 -6.47
N GLY A 330 -13.78 -2.45 -7.80
CA GLY A 330 -12.62 -2.18 -8.63
C GLY A 330 -12.29 -0.70 -8.80
N TYR A 331 -13.11 0.20 -8.24
CA TYR A 331 -12.86 1.64 -8.33
C TYR A 331 -11.97 2.10 -7.18
N SER A 332 -11.08 3.02 -7.51
CA SER A 332 -10.18 3.67 -6.56
C SER A 332 -10.92 4.67 -5.67
N GLY A 333 -10.43 4.85 -4.44
CA GLY A 333 -10.93 5.86 -3.50
C GLY A 333 -10.84 7.31 -3.98
N ILE A 334 -10.07 7.59 -5.03
CA ILE A 334 -10.02 8.92 -5.65
C ILE A 334 -11.38 9.36 -6.24
N TYR A 335 -12.25 8.39 -6.56
CA TYR A 335 -13.61 8.64 -7.07
C TYR A 335 -14.64 8.89 -5.95
N LEU A 336 -14.19 9.25 -4.73
CA LEU A 336 -15.07 9.44 -3.57
C LEU A 336 -16.23 10.40 -3.84
N GLU A 337 -16.00 11.52 -4.53
CA GLU A 337 -17.05 12.46 -4.91
C GLU A 337 -18.11 11.84 -5.80
N HIS A 338 -17.71 10.96 -6.72
CA HIS A 338 -18.58 10.40 -7.76
C HIS A 338 -19.68 9.50 -7.20
N ILE A 339 -19.49 8.88 -6.01
CA ILE A 339 -20.52 8.06 -5.37
C ILE A 339 -21.76 8.87 -4.96
N PHE A 340 -21.60 10.18 -4.76
CA PHE A 340 -22.66 11.10 -4.38
C PHE A 340 -23.27 11.86 -5.58
N SER A 341 -22.94 11.43 -6.81
CA SER A 341 -23.41 12.03 -8.05
C SER A 341 -23.80 10.95 -9.06
N ASP A 342 -24.47 11.34 -10.15
CA ASP A 342 -24.83 10.44 -11.25
C ASP A 342 -23.62 10.00 -12.10
N ARG A 343 -22.39 10.42 -11.72
CA ARG A 343 -21.15 10.24 -12.46
C ARG A 343 -20.29 9.06 -11.99
N LEU A 344 -20.83 8.22 -11.11
CA LEU A 344 -20.09 7.14 -10.45
C LEU A 344 -19.33 6.22 -11.42
N PHE A 345 -19.87 5.96 -12.60
CA PHE A 345 -19.27 5.02 -13.56
C PHE A 345 -18.64 5.69 -14.78
N GLU A 346 -18.45 7.01 -14.74
CA GLU A 346 -17.67 7.71 -15.75
C GLU A 346 -16.19 7.38 -15.61
N GLU A 347 -15.53 7.05 -16.73
CA GLU A 347 -14.09 6.71 -16.73
C GLU A 347 -13.20 7.95 -16.51
N LYS A 348 -13.74 9.14 -16.78
CA LYS A 348 -13.00 10.38 -16.65
C LYS A 348 -12.96 10.85 -15.21
N LEU A 349 -11.75 11.05 -14.68
CA LEU A 349 -11.55 11.69 -13.40
C LEU A 349 -11.76 13.21 -13.54
N ASP A 350 -12.96 13.66 -13.24
CA ASP A 350 -13.37 15.07 -13.27
C ASP A 350 -14.06 15.44 -11.97
N PHE A 351 -13.52 16.45 -11.29
CA PHE A 351 -13.97 16.87 -9.97
C PHE A 351 -14.79 18.17 -10.05
N GLN A 352 -15.96 18.14 -9.44
CA GLN A 352 -16.80 19.35 -9.25
C GLN A 352 -16.66 19.89 -7.82
N TYR A 353 -16.65 19.02 -6.84
CA TYR A 353 -16.56 19.32 -5.41
C TYR A 353 -15.13 19.23 -4.88
N THR A 354 -14.44 18.14 -5.19
CA THR A 354 -13.07 17.89 -4.76
C THR A 354 -12.08 18.88 -5.35
N LYS A 355 -11.25 19.47 -4.53
CA LYS A 355 -10.17 20.36 -5.00
C LYS A 355 -8.86 19.59 -5.19
N ALA A 356 -8.51 19.35 -6.44
CA ALA A 356 -7.28 18.63 -6.77
C ALA A 356 -6.06 19.56 -6.82
N SER A 357 -4.94 19.10 -6.27
CA SER A 357 -3.60 19.68 -6.44
C SER A 357 -2.67 18.67 -7.07
N VAL A 358 -1.85 19.11 -8.02
CA VAL A 358 -0.88 18.27 -8.71
C VAL A 358 0.54 18.69 -8.32
N LEU A 359 1.32 17.72 -7.83
CA LEU A 359 2.74 17.89 -7.54
C LEU A 359 3.55 17.36 -8.72
N LYS A 360 4.18 18.24 -9.48
CA LYS A 360 4.84 17.93 -10.74
C LYS A 360 6.35 17.69 -10.60
N GLN A 361 6.93 17.99 -9.43
CA GLN A 361 8.35 17.79 -9.16
C GLN A 361 8.56 16.53 -8.34
N THR A 362 9.33 15.57 -8.86
CA THR A 362 9.84 14.45 -8.05
C THR A 362 11.28 14.73 -7.58
N HIS A 363 11.56 14.37 -6.33
CA HIS A 363 12.88 14.45 -5.73
C HIS A 363 13.58 13.08 -5.64
N ARG A 364 13.00 12.04 -6.27
CA ARG A 364 13.50 10.67 -6.18
C ARG A 364 14.48 10.35 -7.32
N TYR A 365 14.12 10.62 -8.56
CA TYR A 365 14.89 10.29 -9.76
C TYR A 365 15.11 11.49 -10.67
N GLY A 366 16.05 11.35 -11.58
CA GLY A 366 16.48 12.42 -12.51
C GLY A 366 15.46 12.77 -13.58
N ASN A 367 15.70 13.92 -14.24
CA ASN A 367 14.77 14.45 -15.23
C ASN A 367 14.70 13.60 -16.50
N ASN A 368 15.75 12.84 -16.85
CA ASN A 368 15.74 11.88 -17.96
C ASN A 368 14.66 10.80 -17.77
N LEU A 369 14.58 10.17 -16.60
CA LEU A 369 13.51 9.20 -16.31
C LEU A 369 12.16 9.90 -16.17
N ALA A 370 12.11 11.04 -15.47
CA ALA A 370 10.85 11.79 -15.28
C ALA A 370 10.22 12.18 -16.63
N SER A 371 11.02 12.54 -17.63
CA SER A 371 10.53 12.87 -18.97
C SER A 371 9.89 11.66 -19.67
N ILE A 372 10.51 10.49 -19.57
CA ILE A 372 9.94 9.24 -20.14
C ILE A 372 8.62 8.89 -19.45
N LEU A 373 8.57 8.97 -18.11
CA LEU A 373 7.35 8.74 -17.33
C LEU A 373 6.27 9.78 -17.63
N ASN A 374 6.65 11.04 -17.83
CA ASN A 374 5.70 12.09 -18.21
C ASN A 374 5.10 11.86 -19.59
N GLU A 375 5.91 11.49 -20.58
CA GLU A 375 5.47 11.24 -21.95
C GLU A 375 4.44 10.10 -22.02
N HIS A 376 4.71 8.98 -21.34
CA HIS A 376 3.92 7.76 -21.48
C HIS A 376 2.81 7.60 -20.44
N ILE A 377 2.95 8.20 -19.25
CA ILE A 377 2.07 7.91 -18.12
C ILE A 377 1.39 9.15 -17.56
N TYR A 378 2.18 10.16 -17.13
CA TYR A 378 1.64 11.25 -16.34
C TYR A 378 1.00 12.35 -17.19
N GLN A 379 1.63 12.74 -18.29
CA GLN A 379 1.16 13.78 -19.22
C GLN A 379 0.71 15.08 -18.53
N ASN A 380 1.36 15.41 -17.42
CA ASN A 380 1.00 16.53 -16.55
C ASN A 380 2.13 17.53 -16.32
N GLY A 381 3.28 17.34 -17.00
CA GLY A 381 4.48 18.15 -16.85
C GLY A 381 5.37 17.70 -15.67
N LEU A 382 5.41 16.38 -15.39
CA LEU A 382 6.31 15.80 -14.39
C LEU A 382 7.77 16.12 -14.70
N ARG A 383 8.51 16.56 -13.67
CA ARG A 383 9.94 16.91 -13.72
C ARG A 383 10.68 16.12 -12.65
N GLY A 384 11.90 15.72 -12.97
CA GLY A 384 12.82 15.06 -12.06
C GLY A 384 13.77 16.03 -11.35
N LYS A 385 14.80 15.46 -10.71
CA LYS A 385 15.98 16.20 -10.24
C LYS A 385 16.79 16.72 -11.43
N ASP A 386 17.61 17.73 -11.21
CA ASP A 386 18.57 18.21 -12.22
C ASP A 386 19.63 17.13 -12.55
N GLU A 387 20.04 16.34 -11.57
CA GLU A 387 20.93 15.19 -11.73
C GLU A 387 20.23 14.06 -12.50
N GLU A 388 20.88 13.52 -13.53
CA GLU A 388 20.33 12.39 -14.28
C GLU A 388 20.40 11.08 -13.51
N SER A 389 19.38 10.24 -13.66
CA SER A 389 19.40 8.85 -13.21
C SER A 389 20.22 7.97 -14.18
N GLY A 390 20.93 6.99 -13.62
CA GLY A 390 21.58 5.95 -14.43
C GLY A 390 20.53 5.01 -15.04
N LEU A 391 20.33 5.08 -16.35
CA LEU A 391 19.44 4.17 -17.09
C LEU A 391 20.29 3.24 -17.95
N TYR A 392 20.20 1.94 -17.68
CA TYR A 392 21.03 0.92 -18.34
C TYR A 392 20.19 -0.27 -18.79
N PHE A 393 20.72 -1.01 -19.76
CA PHE A 393 20.21 -2.33 -20.10
C PHE A 393 21.35 -3.35 -20.20
N LEU A 394 21.04 -4.61 -19.87
CA LEU A 394 21.92 -5.76 -20.11
C LEU A 394 21.21 -6.71 -21.06
N ASP A 395 21.79 -6.87 -22.27
CA ASP A 395 21.27 -7.80 -23.27
C ASP A 395 21.55 -9.25 -22.88
N THR A 396 20.51 -10.05 -22.84
CA THR A 396 20.57 -11.46 -22.44
C THR A 396 20.60 -12.45 -23.61
N SER A 397 20.51 -11.98 -24.86
CA SER A 397 20.37 -12.81 -26.08
C SER A 397 21.50 -13.83 -26.28
N LYS A 398 22.70 -13.54 -25.76
CA LYS A 398 23.90 -14.38 -25.91
C LYS A 398 24.35 -15.07 -24.61
N LEU A 399 23.55 -15.00 -23.53
CA LEU A 399 23.95 -15.56 -22.26
C LEU A 399 23.74 -17.07 -22.20
N ASN A 400 24.74 -17.79 -21.65
CA ASN A 400 24.64 -19.24 -21.46
C ASN A 400 23.74 -19.60 -20.25
N THR A 401 22.70 -20.36 -20.50
CA THR A 401 21.67 -20.71 -19.52
C THR A 401 21.77 -22.13 -18.96
N GLN A 402 22.74 -22.93 -19.38
CA GLN A 402 22.84 -24.37 -19.03
C GLN A 402 22.85 -24.67 -17.51
N ASN A 403 23.34 -23.72 -16.72
CA ASN A 403 23.45 -23.88 -15.26
C ASN A 403 22.23 -23.36 -14.48
N ILE A 404 21.18 -22.91 -15.17
CA ILE A 404 19.99 -22.36 -14.49
C ILE A 404 19.01 -23.48 -14.16
N LYS A 405 18.73 -23.66 -12.87
CA LYS A 405 17.78 -24.66 -12.37
C LYS A 405 16.34 -24.18 -12.55
N HIS A 406 15.59 -24.85 -13.42
CA HIS A 406 14.16 -24.61 -13.62
C HIS A 406 13.45 -25.93 -13.95
N ASN A 407 12.13 -26.00 -13.71
CA ASN A 407 11.29 -27.18 -13.91
C ASN A 407 10.29 -26.99 -15.07
N GLY A 408 10.63 -26.15 -16.06
CA GLY A 408 9.75 -25.86 -17.19
C GLY A 408 8.53 -24.98 -16.84
N GLU A 409 8.63 -24.18 -15.77
CA GLU A 409 7.58 -23.25 -15.39
C GLU A 409 7.34 -22.22 -16.51
N LYS A 410 6.08 -21.80 -16.69
CA LYS A 410 5.72 -20.73 -17.65
C LYS A 410 6.13 -19.35 -17.12
N ASN A 411 6.33 -18.42 -18.03
CA ASN A 411 6.66 -17.01 -17.73
C ASN A 411 7.96 -16.89 -16.92
N ILE A 412 9.00 -17.57 -17.37
CA ILE A 412 10.37 -17.48 -16.87
C ILE A 412 11.32 -17.20 -18.02
N SER A 413 12.43 -16.55 -17.73
CA SER A 413 13.57 -16.33 -18.61
C SER A 413 14.87 -16.76 -17.91
N PRO A 414 15.41 -17.97 -18.20
CA PRO A 414 16.70 -18.39 -17.67
C PRO A 414 17.83 -17.44 -18.03
N ALA A 415 17.80 -16.82 -19.22
CA ALA A 415 18.80 -15.85 -19.65
C ALA A 415 18.80 -14.59 -18.78
N GLU A 416 17.59 -14.09 -18.41
CA GLU A 416 17.49 -12.96 -17.48
C GLU A 416 17.97 -13.34 -16.07
N VAL A 417 17.82 -14.59 -15.62
CA VAL A 417 18.40 -15.03 -14.33
C VAL A 417 19.91 -14.90 -14.34
N VAL A 418 20.58 -15.30 -15.44
CA VAL A 418 22.04 -15.13 -15.61
C VAL A 418 22.40 -13.65 -15.59
N GLY A 419 21.70 -12.84 -16.38
CA GLY A 419 21.96 -11.39 -16.47
C GLY A 419 21.75 -10.67 -15.14
N VAL A 420 20.67 -10.98 -14.41
CA VAL A 420 20.42 -10.42 -13.07
C VAL A 420 21.57 -10.75 -12.11
N LYS A 421 22.09 -11.98 -12.13
CA LYS A 421 23.25 -12.37 -11.30
C LYS A 421 24.54 -11.65 -11.66
N GLN A 422 24.73 -11.23 -12.92
CA GLN A 422 25.88 -10.42 -13.33
C GLN A 422 25.78 -8.97 -12.82
N VAL A 423 24.57 -8.41 -12.75
CA VAL A 423 24.35 -7.04 -12.27
C VAL A 423 24.28 -6.96 -10.74
N PHE A 424 23.67 -7.98 -10.10
CA PHE A 424 23.41 -7.97 -8.67
C PHE A 424 24.72 -8.01 -7.86
N ASN A 425 24.92 -6.97 -7.05
CA ASN A 425 26.03 -6.85 -6.12
C ASN A 425 25.49 -6.51 -4.74
N SER A 426 25.82 -7.33 -3.75
CA SER A 426 25.37 -7.15 -2.35
C SER A 426 25.92 -5.88 -1.66
N ARG A 427 26.92 -5.22 -2.25
CA ARG A 427 27.49 -3.96 -1.72
C ARG A 427 26.68 -2.72 -2.10
N PHE A 428 25.74 -2.85 -3.03
CA PHE A 428 24.86 -1.76 -3.46
C PHE A 428 23.42 -2.13 -3.12
N ASP A 429 22.59 -1.16 -2.76
CA ASP A 429 21.19 -1.41 -2.41
C ASP A 429 20.34 -1.69 -3.65
N TRP A 430 20.50 -2.89 -4.20
CA TRP A 430 19.71 -3.41 -5.30
C TRP A 430 18.42 -4.07 -4.84
N ALA A 431 17.34 -3.81 -5.59
CA ALA A 431 16.17 -4.68 -5.63
C ALA A 431 16.00 -5.26 -7.04
N VAL A 432 15.66 -6.54 -7.11
CA VAL A 432 15.27 -7.20 -8.36
C VAL A 432 13.76 -7.22 -8.43
N ILE A 433 13.18 -6.61 -9.46
CA ILE A 433 11.73 -6.56 -9.65
C ILE A 433 11.37 -7.28 -10.95
N THR A 434 10.37 -8.16 -10.87
CA THR A 434 9.81 -8.85 -12.03
C THR A 434 8.28 -8.88 -11.96
N PRO A 435 7.57 -8.81 -13.10
CA PRO A 435 6.11 -8.96 -13.14
C PRO A 435 5.62 -10.36 -12.73
N PHE A 436 6.46 -11.40 -12.89
CA PHE A 436 6.04 -12.79 -12.82
C PHE A 436 6.48 -13.50 -11.53
N VAL A 437 5.52 -14.12 -10.83
CA VAL A 437 5.79 -14.91 -9.62
C VAL A 437 6.78 -16.07 -9.90
N ASN A 438 6.66 -16.73 -11.06
CA ASN A 438 7.55 -17.83 -11.41
C ASN A 438 8.98 -17.33 -11.66
N GLN A 439 9.15 -16.17 -12.30
CA GLN A 439 10.48 -15.54 -12.48
C GLN A 439 11.09 -15.16 -11.12
N ARG A 440 10.28 -14.62 -10.19
CA ARG A 440 10.74 -14.38 -8.81
C ARG A 440 11.23 -15.66 -8.15
N LYS A 441 10.46 -16.75 -8.25
CA LYS A 441 10.82 -18.05 -7.65
C LYS A 441 12.13 -18.61 -8.23
N ILE A 442 12.32 -18.54 -9.57
CA ILE A 442 13.55 -19.06 -10.20
C ILE A 442 14.77 -18.21 -9.84
N LEU A 443 14.64 -16.89 -9.75
CA LEU A 443 15.71 -15.98 -9.30
C LEU A 443 16.18 -16.37 -7.90
N ILE A 444 15.28 -16.54 -6.94
CA ILE A 444 15.60 -16.96 -5.57
C ILE A 444 16.20 -18.37 -5.54
N ARG A 445 15.62 -19.33 -6.28
CA ARG A 445 16.11 -20.72 -6.38
C ARG A 445 17.53 -20.81 -6.94
N ASN A 446 17.94 -19.83 -7.75
CA ASN A 446 19.28 -19.72 -8.31
C ASN A 446 20.23 -18.81 -7.52
N GLY A 447 19.90 -18.51 -6.26
CA GLY A 447 20.82 -17.94 -5.27
C GLY A 447 20.72 -16.43 -5.05
N LEU A 448 19.68 -15.76 -5.55
CA LEU A 448 19.43 -14.36 -5.18
C LEU A 448 18.74 -14.29 -3.81
N PRO A 449 19.05 -13.30 -2.96
CA PRO A 449 18.47 -13.15 -1.64
C PRO A 449 16.94 -12.97 -1.72
N TYR A 450 16.20 -13.67 -0.86
CA TYR A 450 14.73 -13.64 -0.84
C TYR A 450 14.17 -12.23 -0.60
N ASP A 451 14.81 -11.49 0.29
CA ASP A 451 14.47 -10.11 0.71
C ASP A 451 14.85 -9.03 -0.33
N LYS A 452 15.55 -9.39 -1.39
CA LYS A 452 15.94 -8.49 -2.48
C LYS A 452 15.23 -8.76 -3.81
N VAL A 453 14.39 -9.80 -3.88
CA VAL A 453 13.67 -10.18 -5.11
C VAL A 453 12.16 -10.03 -4.91
N PHE A 454 11.54 -9.16 -5.69
CA PHE A 454 10.14 -8.78 -5.52
C PHE A 454 9.33 -9.03 -6.80
N THR A 455 8.04 -9.27 -6.63
CA THR A 455 7.07 -8.96 -7.68
C THR A 455 6.77 -7.46 -7.65
N ILE A 456 6.14 -6.92 -8.70
CA ILE A 456 5.76 -5.50 -8.72
C ILE A 456 4.91 -5.12 -7.50
N HIS A 457 3.87 -5.89 -7.18
CA HIS A 457 3.03 -5.66 -6.01
C HIS A 457 3.82 -5.78 -4.69
N GLY A 458 4.73 -6.75 -4.61
CA GLY A 458 5.57 -6.94 -3.41
C GLY A 458 6.59 -5.83 -3.16
N SER A 459 6.87 -4.98 -4.16
CA SER A 459 7.76 -3.82 -4.03
C SER A 459 7.04 -2.54 -3.63
N GLN A 460 5.70 -2.57 -3.49
CA GLN A 460 4.90 -1.37 -3.20
C GLN A 460 5.28 -0.75 -1.85
N GLY A 461 5.41 0.57 -1.82
CA GLY A 461 5.82 1.31 -0.62
C GLY A 461 7.33 1.36 -0.36
N GLN A 462 8.13 0.53 -1.03
CA GLN A 462 9.59 0.47 -0.84
C GLN A 462 10.33 1.38 -1.82
N GLU A 463 11.59 1.71 -1.47
CA GLU A 463 12.51 2.51 -2.29
C GLU A 463 13.91 1.91 -2.21
N PHE A 464 14.61 1.91 -3.34
CA PHE A 464 15.94 1.32 -3.46
C PHE A 464 16.89 2.25 -4.23
N ASP A 465 18.17 2.20 -3.93
CA ASP A 465 19.16 2.95 -4.70
C ASP A 465 19.22 2.46 -6.16
N GLY A 466 19.09 1.16 -6.38
CA GLY A 466 19.04 0.56 -7.71
C GLY A 466 17.94 -0.47 -7.90
N ILE A 467 17.41 -0.49 -9.12
CA ILE A 467 16.44 -1.50 -9.56
C ILE A 467 17.06 -2.31 -10.69
N ILE A 468 17.00 -3.63 -10.57
CA ILE A 468 17.22 -4.57 -11.66
C ILE A 468 15.84 -5.06 -12.10
N PHE A 469 15.42 -4.68 -13.28
CA PHE A 469 14.11 -5.04 -13.82
C PHE A 469 14.20 -6.20 -14.80
N SER A 470 13.48 -7.29 -14.52
CA SER A 470 13.42 -8.51 -15.33
C SER A 470 12.03 -8.68 -15.93
N PRO A 471 11.76 -8.18 -17.16
CA PRO A 471 10.42 -8.13 -17.76
C PRO A 471 9.92 -9.47 -18.32
N VAL A 472 10.80 -10.38 -18.67
CA VAL A 472 10.58 -11.73 -19.21
C VAL A 472 9.95 -11.73 -20.61
N ILE A 473 8.67 -11.39 -20.72
CA ILE A 473 7.90 -11.47 -21.98
C ILE A 473 6.76 -10.45 -21.98
N LEU A 474 6.30 -10.07 -23.16
CA LEU A 474 5.10 -9.25 -23.31
C LEU A 474 3.86 -10.02 -22.86
N SER A 475 3.12 -9.45 -21.92
CA SER A 475 1.91 -10.03 -21.33
C SER A 475 0.86 -8.94 -21.15
N TYR A 476 -0.34 -9.15 -21.67
CA TYR A 476 -1.42 -8.17 -21.69
C TYR A 476 -1.68 -7.52 -20.32
N TYR A 477 -1.69 -8.32 -19.24
CA TYR A 477 -2.00 -7.80 -17.90
C TYR A 477 -0.80 -7.29 -17.09
N LEU A 478 0.45 -7.59 -17.54
CA LEU A 478 1.62 -7.37 -16.69
C LEU A 478 2.70 -6.49 -17.32
N THR A 479 2.89 -6.54 -18.63
CA THR A 479 3.98 -5.85 -19.34
C THR A 479 3.55 -5.13 -20.61
N ASP A 480 2.34 -5.36 -21.11
CA ASP A 480 1.78 -4.65 -22.27
C ASP A 480 1.25 -3.28 -21.82
N SER A 481 2.01 -2.23 -22.11
CA SER A 481 1.68 -0.87 -21.69
C SER A 481 0.49 -0.24 -22.45
N HIS A 482 -0.09 -0.90 -23.45
CA HIS A 482 -1.38 -0.50 -24.03
C HIS A 482 -2.54 -0.82 -23.09
N ASN A 483 -2.34 -1.75 -22.15
CA ASN A 483 -3.26 -1.96 -21.04
C ASN A 483 -2.90 -1.01 -19.88
N PRO A 484 -3.80 -0.10 -19.47
CA PRO A 484 -3.53 0.84 -18.39
C PRO A 484 -3.10 0.17 -17.08
N GLN A 485 -3.63 -1.00 -16.73
CA GLN A 485 -3.26 -1.71 -15.50
C GLN A 485 -1.81 -2.18 -15.54
N ALA A 486 -1.37 -2.74 -16.67
CA ALA A 486 0.03 -3.13 -16.86
C ALA A 486 0.96 -1.92 -16.87
N LEU A 487 0.56 -0.83 -17.54
CA LEU A 487 1.32 0.42 -17.56
C LEU A 487 1.51 1.00 -16.14
N TYR A 488 0.45 0.99 -15.30
CA TYR A 488 0.54 1.47 -13.92
C TYR A 488 1.39 0.55 -13.03
N ALA A 489 1.34 -0.75 -13.28
CA ALA A 489 2.24 -1.70 -12.62
C ALA A 489 3.71 -1.46 -13.00
N LEU A 490 4.00 -1.27 -14.29
CA LEU A 490 5.35 -0.91 -14.77
C LEU A 490 5.83 0.42 -14.17
N ASN A 491 4.94 1.43 -14.06
CA ASN A 491 5.26 2.67 -13.37
C ASN A 491 5.70 2.42 -11.92
N VAL A 492 4.98 1.59 -11.18
CA VAL A 492 5.37 1.23 -9.81
C VAL A 492 6.74 0.59 -9.78
N ALA A 493 7.01 -0.42 -10.63
CA ALA A 493 8.30 -1.10 -10.66
C ALA A 493 9.47 -0.15 -10.89
N ILE A 494 9.36 0.71 -11.92
CA ILE A 494 10.45 1.58 -12.37
C ILE A 494 10.66 2.76 -11.42
N SER A 495 9.59 3.33 -10.87
CA SER A 495 9.67 4.51 -10.01
C SER A 495 10.14 4.22 -8.57
N ARG A 496 10.48 2.97 -8.22
CA ARG A 496 11.10 2.60 -6.93
C ARG A 496 12.58 2.97 -6.85
N MET A 497 13.24 3.21 -7.97
CA MET A 497 14.66 3.56 -7.99
C MET A 497 14.93 4.99 -7.50
N ARG A 498 16.10 5.19 -6.89
CA ARG A 498 16.64 6.51 -6.55
C ARG A 498 17.79 6.92 -7.46
N LYS A 499 18.66 5.99 -7.86
CA LYS A 499 19.92 6.27 -8.58
C LYS A 499 20.04 5.54 -9.93
N LYS A 500 19.87 4.21 -9.93
CA LYS A 500 20.17 3.37 -11.11
C LYS A 500 19.00 2.43 -11.44
N LEU A 501 18.71 2.27 -12.74
CA LEU A 501 17.85 1.24 -13.31
C LEU A 501 18.65 0.42 -14.30
N VAL A 502 18.62 -0.91 -14.17
CA VAL A 502 19.15 -1.84 -15.17
C VAL A 502 18.04 -2.75 -15.66
N ILE A 503 17.69 -2.66 -16.93
CA ILE A 503 16.72 -3.55 -17.56
C ILE A 503 17.50 -4.76 -18.09
N VAL A 504 17.23 -5.95 -17.54
CA VAL A 504 17.87 -7.20 -17.93
C VAL A 504 16.90 -7.98 -18.81
N CYS A 505 17.12 -7.99 -20.11
CA CYS A 505 16.17 -8.55 -21.08
C CYS A 505 16.83 -8.95 -22.40
N ASP A 506 16.13 -9.69 -23.24
CA ASP A 506 16.45 -9.82 -24.67
C ASP A 506 16.20 -8.47 -25.33
N TYR A 507 17.28 -7.78 -25.69
CA TYR A 507 17.22 -6.41 -26.23
C TYR A 507 16.48 -6.37 -27.56
N ASP A 508 16.80 -7.27 -28.49
CA ASP A 508 16.21 -7.27 -29.84
C ASP A 508 14.70 -7.58 -29.78
N TYR A 509 14.29 -8.49 -28.89
CA TYR A 509 12.89 -8.80 -28.65
C TYR A 509 12.11 -7.57 -28.16
N TRP A 510 12.62 -6.87 -27.14
CA TRP A 510 11.90 -5.76 -26.53
C TRP A 510 11.96 -4.47 -27.36
N ILE A 511 13.04 -4.24 -28.10
CA ILE A 511 13.14 -3.07 -28.98
C ILE A 511 12.20 -3.17 -30.19
N ALA A 512 11.87 -4.40 -30.61
CA ALA A 512 10.89 -4.65 -31.67
C ALA A 512 9.44 -4.44 -31.23
N GLN A 513 9.16 -4.26 -29.93
CA GLN A 513 7.81 -4.02 -29.41
C GLN A 513 7.48 -2.51 -29.51
N GLU A 514 7.15 -2.05 -30.71
CA GLU A 514 6.90 -0.64 -30.99
C GLU A 514 5.78 -0.04 -30.13
N GLY A 515 6.00 1.16 -29.61
CA GLY A 515 5.05 1.89 -28.78
C GLY A 515 4.95 1.42 -27.33
N GLN A 516 5.66 0.35 -26.96
CA GLN A 516 5.65 -0.15 -25.59
C GLN A 516 6.55 0.71 -24.68
N PHE A 517 6.11 0.87 -23.43
CA PHE A 517 6.84 1.63 -22.40
C PHE A 517 8.24 1.07 -22.15
N ILE A 518 8.40 -0.27 -22.14
CA ILE A 518 9.73 -0.92 -21.98
C ILE A 518 10.63 -0.58 -23.15
N GLN A 519 10.13 -0.60 -24.39
CA GLN A 519 10.89 -0.15 -25.57
C GLN A 519 11.41 1.28 -25.36
N ARG A 520 10.55 2.19 -24.90
CA ARG A 520 10.92 3.59 -24.70
C ARG A 520 11.99 3.76 -23.62
N LEU A 521 11.91 2.97 -22.53
CA LEU A 521 12.95 2.92 -21.51
C LEU A 521 14.30 2.44 -22.08
N LEU A 522 14.29 1.40 -22.93
CA LEU A 522 15.50 0.88 -23.57
C LEU A 522 16.14 1.89 -24.50
N LEU A 523 15.35 2.62 -25.31
CA LEU A 523 15.84 3.70 -26.18
C LEU A 523 16.50 4.84 -25.38
N GLY A 524 16.07 5.07 -24.15
CA GLY A 524 16.67 6.03 -23.22
C GLY A 524 17.82 5.48 -22.36
N SER A 525 18.18 4.20 -22.52
CA SER A 525 19.15 3.50 -21.69
C SER A 525 20.47 3.25 -22.43
N LYS A 526 21.57 3.12 -21.67
CA LYS A 526 22.91 2.77 -22.17
C LYS A 526 23.22 1.29 -21.86
N PRO A 527 24.07 0.62 -22.66
CA PRO A 527 24.56 -0.72 -22.30
C PRO A 527 25.20 -0.70 -20.89
N TYR A 528 24.80 -1.66 -20.06
CA TYR A 528 25.40 -1.82 -18.74
C TYR A 528 26.85 -2.31 -18.88
N LYS A 529 27.76 -1.66 -18.17
CA LYS A 529 29.15 -2.10 -18.00
C LYS A 529 29.37 -2.29 -16.52
N GLU A 530 29.95 -3.42 -16.17
CA GLU A 530 30.35 -3.70 -14.78
C GLU A 530 31.42 -2.65 -14.37
N GLU A 531 31.16 -1.92 -13.28
CA GLU A 531 32.06 -0.92 -12.69
C GLU A 531 33.06 -1.58 -11.75
#